data_ee7f6b2242f18ec8d15b3cdcc4563c0e
#
_entry.id   ee7f6b2242f18ec8d15b3cdcc4563c0e
#
_cell.length_a   1.000
_cell.length_b   1.000
_cell.length_c   1.000
_cell.angle_alpha   90.00
_cell.angle_beta   90.00
_cell.angle_gamma   90.00
#
_symmetry.space_group_name_H-M   'P 1'
#
loop_
_entity.id
_entity.type
_entity.pdbx_description
1 polymer ?
#
loop_
_entity_poly.entity_id
_entity_poly.type
_entity_poly.pdbx_seq_one_letter_code
_entity_poly.pdbx_strand_id
1 'polypeptide(L)'
;MLKSGQNKQKEFAIIGLGRFGRAIVRTLSAKGYCVVGIDRDSRKVQRVSEYCTKVAVADSTNEDALKAFDISSFDAVIVAIGSDFESNLITTVALKALGARHVICKALSERQKEILLRVGADRVIRPESDAGQRLATELIAPNLLEKISFGDGHSVIELRVSKSMTGKTMAEIDLQDNYGVNVVAIRHKAAVTLSPKASQVLMENDILVIIGETSRVGKLAEQN
;
A
#
# COMPACT_ATOMS: atom_id res chain seq x y z
N MET A 1 31.35 -2.16 24.45
CA MET A 1 31.17 -3.19 23.39
C MET A 1 29.70 -3.38 23.17
N LEU A 2 29.12 -2.68 22.18
CA LEU A 2 27.77 -2.87 21.75
C LEU A 2 27.73 -4.13 20.89
N LYS A 3 27.01 -5.17 21.34
CA LYS A 3 26.75 -6.37 20.53
C LYS A 3 25.98 -5.94 19.28
N SER A 4 26.61 -6.07 18.11
CA SER A 4 25.96 -6.00 16.83
C SER A 4 24.95 -7.14 16.75
N GLY A 5 23.69 -6.87 17.06
CA GLY A 5 22.58 -7.77 16.70
C GLY A 5 22.63 -7.94 15.19
N GLN A 6 22.94 -9.14 14.71
CA GLN A 6 22.73 -9.50 13.32
C GLN A 6 21.26 -9.20 13.00
N ASN A 7 21.03 -8.16 12.21
CA ASN A 7 19.71 -7.80 11.73
C ASN A 7 19.27 -8.95 10.80
N LYS A 8 18.51 -9.92 11.32
CA LYS A 8 18.03 -11.06 10.52
C LYS A 8 17.29 -10.48 9.30
N GLN A 9 17.79 -10.77 8.13
CA GLN A 9 17.17 -10.32 6.89
C GLN A 9 15.74 -10.85 6.83
N LYS A 10 14.76 -9.97 6.57
CA LYS A 10 13.35 -10.36 6.51
C LYS A 10 13.10 -11.33 5.37
N GLU A 11 12.25 -12.31 5.63
CA GLU A 11 11.89 -13.38 4.70
C GLU A 11 10.39 -13.38 4.41
N PHE A 12 10.04 -13.46 3.13
CA PHE A 12 8.66 -13.41 2.66
C PHE A 12 8.33 -14.61 1.79
N ALA A 13 7.15 -15.20 1.97
CA ALA A 13 6.61 -16.19 1.06
C ALA A 13 5.47 -15.58 0.23
N ILE A 14 5.50 -15.78 -1.07
CA ILE A 14 4.46 -15.34 -2.00
C ILE A 14 3.81 -16.57 -2.65
N ILE A 15 2.54 -16.80 -2.34
CA ILE A 15 1.73 -17.90 -2.85
C ILE A 15 0.78 -17.35 -3.92
N GLY A 16 0.91 -17.87 -5.14
CA GLY A 16 0.23 -17.33 -6.31
C GLY A 16 1.09 -16.33 -7.07
N LEU A 17 1.75 -16.77 -8.14
CA LEU A 17 2.70 -16.01 -8.94
C LEU A 17 2.06 -15.41 -10.21
N GLY A 18 0.80 -14.97 -10.08
CA GLY A 18 0.10 -14.16 -11.07
C GLY A 18 0.71 -12.78 -11.24
N ARG A 19 0.03 -11.87 -11.93
CA ARG A 19 0.51 -10.48 -12.16
C ARG A 19 0.86 -9.77 -10.85
N PHE A 20 -0.03 -9.85 -9.86
CA PHE A 20 0.16 -9.20 -8.56
C PHE A 20 1.30 -9.85 -7.75
N GLY A 21 1.31 -11.18 -7.59
CA GLY A 21 2.38 -11.88 -6.86
C GLY A 21 3.76 -11.64 -7.47
N ARG A 22 3.88 -11.65 -8.80
CA ARG A 22 5.15 -11.34 -9.49
C ARG A 22 5.64 -9.90 -9.23
N ALA A 23 4.73 -8.93 -9.17
CA ALA A 23 5.10 -7.55 -8.85
C ALA A 23 5.69 -7.45 -7.44
N ILE A 24 5.08 -8.14 -6.46
CA ILE A 24 5.60 -8.20 -5.08
C ILE A 24 6.98 -8.86 -5.05
N VAL A 25 7.13 -10.03 -5.68
CA VAL A 25 8.41 -10.76 -5.76
C VAL A 25 9.52 -9.83 -6.26
N ARG A 26 9.32 -9.19 -7.43
CA ARG A 26 10.31 -8.30 -8.03
C ARG A 26 10.68 -7.13 -7.12
N THR A 27 9.68 -6.51 -6.49
CA THR A 27 9.90 -5.36 -5.63
C THR A 27 10.67 -5.72 -4.36
N LEU A 28 10.33 -6.84 -3.71
CA LEU A 28 11.03 -7.30 -2.51
C LEU A 28 12.45 -7.75 -2.83
N SER A 29 12.65 -8.51 -3.92
CA SER A 29 13.95 -8.93 -4.40
C SER A 29 14.87 -7.74 -4.74
N ALA A 30 14.36 -6.74 -5.47
CA ALA A 30 15.11 -5.53 -5.80
C ALA A 30 15.54 -4.72 -4.56
N LYS A 31 14.84 -4.88 -3.43
CA LYS A 31 15.20 -4.31 -2.13
C LYS A 31 16.11 -5.21 -1.29
N GLY A 32 16.53 -6.34 -1.83
CA GLY A 32 17.46 -7.27 -1.20
C GLY A 32 16.84 -8.21 -0.15
N TYR A 33 15.51 -8.33 -0.08
CA TYR A 33 14.86 -9.28 0.84
C TYR A 33 14.87 -10.70 0.31
N CYS A 34 14.87 -11.69 1.22
CA CYS A 34 14.69 -13.09 0.89
C CYS A 34 13.23 -13.37 0.51
N VAL A 35 13.01 -13.95 -0.67
CA VAL A 35 11.67 -14.23 -1.20
C VAL A 35 11.55 -15.69 -1.62
N VAL A 36 10.51 -16.36 -1.12
CA VAL A 36 10.11 -17.70 -1.54
C VAL A 36 8.85 -17.57 -2.40
N GLY A 37 8.91 -18.05 -3.63
CA GLY A 37 7.79 -18.04 -4.58
C GLY A 37 7.13 -19.40 -4.74
N ILE A 38 5.82 -19.52 -4.55
CA ILE A 38 5.06 -20.76 -4.64
C ILE A 38 3.87 -20.59 -5.60
N ASP A 39 3.72 -21.48 -6.58
CA ASP A 39 2.53 -21.56 -7.43
C ASP A 39 2.37 -23.02 -7.93
N ARG A 40 1.15 -23.44 -8.21
CA ARG A 40 0.88 -24.77 -8.80
C ARG A 40 1.27 -24.85 -10.28
N ASP A 41 1.37 -23.71 -10.98
CA ASP A 41 1.79 -23.64 -12.39
C ASP A 41 3.30 -23.44 -12.51
N SER A 42 4.00 -24.48 -13.00
CA SER A 42 5.46 -24.47 -13.18
C SER A 42 5.94 -23.32 -14.08
N ARG A 43 5.15 -22.91 -15.07
CA ARG A 43 5.49 -21.79 -15.97
C ARG A 43 5.52 -20.45 -15.23
N LYS A 44 4.63 -20.27 -14.22
CA LYS A 44 4.64 -19.06 -13.38
C LYS A 44 5.83 -19.07 -12.44
N VAL A 45 6.16 -20.22 -11.87
CA VAL A 45 7.34 -20.40 -11.01
C VAL A 45 8.61 -20.07 -11.79
N GLN A 46 8.77 -20.62 -13.00
CA GLN A 46 9.93 -20.36 -13.86
C GLN A 46 10.13 -18.87 -14.17
N ARG A 47 9.04 -18.10 -14.35
CA ARG A 47 9.11 -16.66 -14.67
C ARG A 47 9.65 -15.78 -13.54
N VAL A 48 9.69 -16.26 -12.32
CA VAL A 48 10.16 -15.52 -11.15
C VAL A 48 11.39 -16.14 -10.50
N SER A 49 11.89 -17.27 -11.03
CA SER A 49 12.99 -18.02 -10.42
C SER A 49 14.25 -17.18 -10.20
N GLU A 50 14.57 -16.27 -11.11
CA GLU A 50 15.73 -15.38 -11.02
C GLU A 50 15.59 -14.29 -9.93
N TYR A 51 14.36 -13.99 -9.46
CA TYR A 51 14.07 -12.98 -8.45
C TYR A 51 13.86 -13.56 -7.05
N CYS A 52 13.73 -14.88 -6.95
CA CYS A 52 13.46 -15.55 -5.68
C CYS A 52 14.72 -16.20 -5.11
N THR A 53 14.84 -16.18 -3.78
CA THR A 53 15.85 -16.99 -3.08
C THR A 53 15.55 -18.48 -3.24
N LYS A 54 14.25 -18.83 -3.27
CA LYS A 54 13.76 -20.19 -3.49
C LYS A 54 12.43 -20.15 -4.21
N VAL A 55 12.19 -21.10 -5.09
CA VAL A 55 10.89 -21.28 -5.76
C VAL A 55 10.41 -22.73 -5.61
N ALA A 56 9.09 -22.91 -5.62
CA ALA A 56 8.50 -24.24 -5.58
C ALA A 56 7.24 -24.33 -6.43
N VAL A 57 7.08 -25.46 -7.10
CA VAL A 57 5.82 -25.86 -7.74
C VAL A 57 5.06 -26.68 -6.71
N ALA A 58 4.01 -26.11 -6.13
CA ALA A 58 3.21 -26.77 -5.10
C ALA A 58 1.77 -26.27 -5.12
N ASP A 59 0.84 -27.14 -4.74
CA ASP A 59 -0.54 -26.78 -4.45
C ASP A 59 -0.66 -26.34 -2.99
N SER A 60 -0.91 -25.08 -2.79
CA SER A 60 -1.01 -24.48 -1.43
C SER A 60 -2.28 -24.86 -0.68
N THR A 61 -3.25 -25.51 -1.32
CA THR A 61 -4.42 -26.08 -0.64
C THR A 61 -4.09 -27.38 0.09
N ASN A 62 -2.95 -28.01 -0.25
CA ASN A 62 -2.44 -29.18 0.45
C ASN A 62 -1.54 -28.71 1.61
N GLU A 63 -2.00 -28.92 2.84
CA GLU A 63 -1.30 -28.54 4.08
C GLU A 63 0.07 -29.23 4.20
N ASP A 64 0.18 -30.50 3.78
CA ASP A 64 1.45 -31.25 3.83
C ASP A 64 2.50 -30.65 2.88
N ALA A 65 2.07 -30.13 1.72
CA ALA A 65 2.96 -29.41 0.82
C ALA A 65 3.47 -28.10 1.45
N LEU A 66 2.63 -27.41 2.26
CA LEU A 66 3.03 -26.18 2.96
C LEU A 66 3.96 -26.44 4.14
N LYS A 67 3.83 -27.58 4.84
CA LYS A 67 4.72 -27.96 5.96
C LYS A 67 6.21 -28.01 5.57
N ALA A 68 6.50 -28.32 4.28
CA ALA A 68 7.86 -28.37 3.78
C ALA A 68 8.57 -26.99 3.76
N PHE A 69 7.87 -25.88 4.03
CA PHE A 69 8.40 -24.53 3.88
C PHE A 69 8.67 -23.81 5.21
N ASP A 70 8.54 -24.46 6.37
CA ASP A 70 8.68 -23.80 7.68
C ASP A 70 7.93 -22.45 7.74
N ILE A 71 6.62 -22.53 7.52
CA ILE A 71 5.72 -21.36 7.37
C ILE A 71 5.87 -20.36 8.54
N SER A 72 6.14 -20.85 9.74
CA SER A 72 6.29 -20.01 10.94
C SER A 72 7.56 -19.15 10.95
N SER A 73 8.52 -19.43 10.09
CA SER A 73 9.79 -18.68 10.01
C SER A 73 9.65 -17.37 9.24
N PHE A 74 8.68 -17.27 8.32
CA PHE A 74 8.49 -16.07 7.50
C PHE A 74 7.97 -14.88 8.30
N ASP A 75 8.46 -13.68 7.99
CA ASP A 75 7.95 -12.43 8.55
C ASP A 75 6.52 -12.14 8.03
N ALA A 76 6.22 -12.50 6.78
CA ALA A 76 4.87 -12.49 6.25
C ALA A 76 4.71 -13.50 5.09
N VAL A 77 3.51 -14.04 4.96
CA VAL A 77 3.08 -14.88 3.84
C VAL A 77 1.98 -14.15 3.08
N ILE A 78 2.17 -13.96 1.78
CA ILE A 78 1.22 -13.26 0.91
C ILE A 78 0.49 -14.26 0.03
N VAL A 79 -0.83 -14.40 0.22
CA VAL A 79 -1.72 -15.21 -0.62
C VAL A 79 -2.25 -14.34 -1.74
N ALA A 80 -1.57 -14.40 -2.90
CA ALA A 80 -1.87 -13.58 -4.08
C ALA A 80 -2.77 -14.30 -5.11
N ILE A 81 -3.51 -15.32 -4.67
CA ILE A 81 -4.47 -16.07 -5.47
C ILE A 81 -5.75 -15.23 -5.62
N GLY A 82 -6.09 -14.80 -6.83
CA GLY A 82 -7.26 -13.93 -7.06
C GLY A 82 -8.42 -14.63 -7.76
N SER A 83 -8.14 -15.46 -8.77
CA SER A 83 -9.17 -16.09 -9.62
C SER A 83 -9.86 -17.30 -9.00
N ASP A 84 -9.30 -17.85 -7.93
CA ASP A 84 -9.77 -19.06 -7.25
C ASP A 84 -9.90 -18.75 -5.76
N PHE A 85 -11.10 -18.32 -5.37
CA PHE A 85 -11.36 -17.90 -3.98
C PHE A 85 -11.34 -19.09 -3.01
N GLU A 86 -11.78 -20.26 -3.44
CA GLU A 86 -11.76 -21.47 -2.63
C GLU A 86 -10.32 -21.85 -2.27
N SER A 87 -9.43 -21.91 -3.27
CA SER A 87 -8.00 -22.15 -3.02
C SER A 87 -7.38 -21.09 -2.12
N ASN A 88 -7.74 -19.81 -2.28
CA ASN A 88 -7.25 -18.73 -1.41
C ASN A 88 -7.69 -18.95 0.04
N LEU A 89 -8.97 -19.29 0.26
CA LEU A 89 -9.55 -19.53 1.58
C LEU A 89 -8.87 -20.71 2.28
N ILE A 90 -8.79 -21.88 1.60
CA ILE A 90 -8.17 -23.08 2.14
C ILE A 90 -6.70 -22.83 2.48
N THR A 91 -5.96 -22.18 1.58
CA THR A 91 -4.56 -21.79 1.82
C THR A 91 -4.43 -20.89 3.05
N THR A 92 -5.32 -19.91 3.21
CA THR A 92 -5.29 -18.98 4.35
C THR A 92 -5.49 -19.72 5.68
N VAL A 93 -6.46 -20.63 5.73
CA VAL A 93 -6.72 -21.45 6.92
C VAL A 93 -5.50 -22.33 7.24
N ALA A 94 -4.94 -23.03 6.24
CA ALA A 94 -3.77 -23.88 6.42
C ALA A 94 -2.56 -23.09 6.94
N LEU A 95 -2.29 -21.91 6.39
CA LEU A 95 -1.19 -21.05 6.85
C LEU A 95 -1.34 -20.64 8.31
N LYS A 96 -2.56 -20.28 8.74
CA LYS A 96 -2.81 -19.93 10.16
C LYS A 96 -2.66 -21.15 11.07
N ALA A 97 -3.12 -22.33 10.63
CA ALA A 97 -2.92 -23.58 11.38
C ALA A 97 -1.44 -23.95 11.51
N LEU A 98 -0.62 -23.66 10.49
CA LEU A 98 0.84 -23.84 10.49
C LEU A 98 1.61 -22.73 11.22
N GLY A 99 0.94 -21.80 11.88
CA GLY A 99 1.56 -20.77 12.71
C GLY A 99 2.17 -19.61 11.93
N ALA A 100 1.69 -19.30 10.72
CA ALA A 100 2.11 -18.11 9.98
C ALA A 100 1.91 -16.84 10.83
N ARG A 101 2.97 -16.05 10.99
CA ARG A 101 2.98 -14.85 11.83
C ARG A 101 2.09 -13.76 11.27
N HIS A 102 2.18 -13.55 9.96
CA HIS A 102 1.41 -12.51 9.27
C HIS A 102 0.96 -12.99 7.91
N VAL A 103 -0.35 -13.16 7.73
CA VAL A 103 -0.97 -13.62 6.48
C VAL A 103 -1.69 -12.46 5.81
N ILE A 104 -1.24 -12.10 4.61
CA ILE A 104 -1.83 -11.04 3.79
C ILE A 104 -2.49 -11.66 2.58
N CYS A 105 -3.81 -11.48 2.42
CA CYS A 105 -4.57 -12.07 1.34
C CYS A 105 -5.01 -11.05 0.31
N LYS A 106 -5.09 -11.49 -0.95
CA LYS A 106 -5.74 -10.73 -2.02
C LYS A 106 -7.22 -11.12 -2.10
N ALA A 107 -8.12 -10.14 -2.19
CA ALA A 107 -9.54 -10.33 -2.46
C ALA A 107 -9.97 -9.55 -3.71
N LEU A 108 -11.05 -9.99 -4.37
CA LEU A 108 -11.67 -9.31 -5.51
C LEU A 108 -12.94 -8.53 -5.12
N SER A 109 -13.53 -8.82 -3.94
CA SER A 109 -14.73 -8.16 -3.46
C SER A 109 -14.66 -7.89 -1.95
N GLU A 110 -15.52 -6.99 -1.46
CA GLU A 110 -15.62 -6.72 -0.01
C GLU A 110 -16.06 -7.97 0.76
N ARG A 111 -17.02 -8.73 0.21
CA ARG A 111 -17.47 -9.99 0.82
C ARG A 111 -16.34 -11.01 0.98
N GLN A 112 -15.48 -11.17 -0.03
CA GLN A 112 -14.30 -12.04 0.08
C GLN A 112 -13.34 -11.54 1.14
N LYS A 113 -13.12 -10.21 1.24
CA LYS A 113 -12.27 -9.60 2.26
C LYS A 113 -12.79 -9.91 3.66
N GLU A 114 -14.09 -9.72 3.90
CA GLU A 114 -14.70 -10.03 5.20
C GLU A 114 -14.51 -11.50 5.58
N ILE A 115 -14.72 -12.43 4.64
CA ILE A 115 -14.56 -13.86 4.90
C ILE A 115 -13.10 -14.18 5.23
N LEU A 116 -12.13 -13.67 4.44
CA LEU A 116 -10.69 -13.91 4.67
C LEU A 116 -10.24 -13.39 6.04
N LEU A 117 -10.71 -12.22 6.46
CA LEU A 117 -10.43 -11.69 7.79
C LEU A 117 -11.01 -12.60 8.89
N ARG A 118 -12.24 -13.11 8.73
CA ARG A 118 -12.87 -14.00 9.70
C ARG A 118 -12.16 -15.35 9.85
N VAL A 119 -11.52 -15.85 8.80
CA VAL A 119 -10.76 -17.10 8.87
C VAL A 119 -9.30 -16.91 9.29
N GLY A 120 -8.92 -15.68 9.65
CA GLY A 120 -7.64 -15.40 10.29
C GLY A 120 -6.61 -14.69 9.43
N ALA A 121 -6.94 -14.20 8.23
CA ALA A 121 -6.03 -13.30 7.53
C ALA A 121 -5.79 -12.04 8.38
N ASP A 122 -4.52 -11.66 8.57
CA ASP A 122 -4.16 -10.47 9.35
C ASP A 122 -4.41 -9.17 8.56
N ARG A 123 -4.34 -9.27 7.23
CA ARG A 123 -4.64 -8.16 6.33
C ARG A 123 -5.20 -8.67 5.01
N VAL A 124 -6.17 -7.96 4.45
CA VAL A 124 -6.69 -8.24 3.11
C VAL A 124 -6.64 -6.98 2.26
N ILE A 125 -6.19 -7.12 1.02
CA ILE A 125 -6.06 -6.05 0.04
C ILE A 125 -6.90 -6.34 -1.19
N ARG A 126 -7.37 -5.29 -1.87
CA ARG A 126 -8.14 -5.36 -3.12
C ARG A 126 -7.46 -4.52 -4.20
N PRO A 127 -6.31 -4.96 -4.73
CA PRO A 127 -5.41 -4.11 -5.53
C PRO A 127 -6.10 -3.46 -6.74
N GLU A 128 -7.02 -4.16 -7.41
CA GLU A 128 -7.76 -3.62 -8.55
C GLU A 128 -8.74 -2.51 -8.12
N SER A 129 -9.45 -2.71 -7.02
CA SER A 129 -10.36 -1.71 -6.46
C SER A 129 -9.60 -0.48 -5.97
N ASP A 130 -8.52 -0.69 -5.23
CA ASP A 130 -7.70 0.38 -4.66
C ASP A 130 -7.04 1.21 -5.78
N ALA A 131 -6.54 0.55 -6.84
CA ALA A 131 -5.97 1.22 -8.01
C ALA A 131 -7.04 2.01 -8.81
N GLY A 132 -8.23 1.42 -8.98
CA GLY A 132 -9.35 2.09 -9.65
C GLY A 132 -9.82 3.33 -8.90
N GLN A 133 -9.96 3.25 -7.58
CA GLN A 133 -10.33 4.40 -6.75
C GLN A 133 -9.27 5.51 -6.81
N ARG A 134 -7.98 5.14 -6.80
CA ARG A 134 -6.88 6.10 -6.93
C ARG A 134 -6.95 6.83 -8.27
N LEU A 135 -7.07 6.08 -9.37
CA LEU A 135 -7.18 6.67 -10.70
C LEU A 135 -8.40 7.57 -10.83
N ALA A 136 -9.57 7.16 -10.31
CA ALA A 136 -10.77 8.00 -10.31
C ALA A 136 -10.54 9.30 -9.54
N THR A 137 -9.88 9.25 -8.39
CA THR A 137 -9.51 10.44 -7.60
C THR A 137 -8.57 11.36 -8.39
N GLU A 138 -7.56 10.82 -9.06
CA GLU A 138 -6.63 11.59 -9.92
C GLU A 138 -7.35 12.30 -11.07
N LEU A 139 -8.37 11.65 -11.64
CA LEU A 139 -9.17 12.24 -12.73
C LEU A 139 -10.10 13.38 -12.26
N ILE A 140 -10.63 13.29 -11.05
CA ILE A 140 -11.53 14.30 -10.46
C ILE A 140 -10.74 15.47 -9.87
N ALA A 141 -9.60 15.18 -9.23
CA ALA A 141 -8.79 16.15 -8.53
C ALA A 141 -7.31 16.05 -8.99
N PRO A 142 -6.98 16.54 -10.20
CA PRO A 142 -5.65 16.35 -10.80
C PRO A 142 -4.50 17.01 -10.01
N ASN A 143 -4.82 17.98 -9.17
CA ASN A 143 -3.85 18.62 -8.29
C ASN A 143 -3.65 17.90 -6.96
N LEU A 144 -4.49 16.90 -6.63
CA LEU A 144 -4.33 16.04 -5.46
C LEU A 144 -3.28 14.96 -5.75
N LEU A 145 -2.10 15.10 -5.14
CA LEU A 145 -0.98 14.18 -5.36
C LEU A 145 -1.05 12.96 -4.44
N GLU A 146 -1.39 13.18 -3.18
CA GLU A 146 -1.47 12.13 -2.17
C GLU A 146 -2.54 12.44 -1.13
N LYS A 147 -3.17 11.40 -0.58
CA LYS A 147 -4.14 11.50 0.51
C LYS A 147 -3.91 10.37 1.50
N ILE A 148 -3.69 10.75 2.75
CA ILE A 148 -3.56 9.83 3.88
C ILE A 148 -4.71 10.13 4.85
N SER A 149 -5.63 9.17 5.00
CA SER A 149 -6.71 9.26 5.99
C SER A 149 -6.24 8.63 7.30
N PHE A 150 -6.47 9.31 8.40
CA PHE A 150 -6.23 8.80 9.74
C PHE A 150 -7.50 9.00 10.57
N GLY A 151 -7.83 8.07 11.43
CA GLY A 151 -9.08 7.95 12.21
C GLY A 151 -10.03 9.16 12.25
N ASP A 152 -11.26 8.95 12.67
CA ASP A 152 -12.25 10.01 12.99
C ASP A 152 -12.54 11.05 11.87
N GLY A 153 -12.45 10.63 10.59
CA GLY A 153 -12.86 11.48 9.48
C GLY A 153 -11.87 12.59 9.10
N HIS A 154 -10.61 12.50 9.50
CA HIS A 154 -9.55 13.46 9.15
C HIS A 154 -8.59 12.90 8.10
N SER A 155 -7.99 13.79 7.31
CA SER A 155 -6.99 13.44 6.29
C SER A 155 -5.89 14.49 6.20
N VAL A 156 -4.70 14.02 5.80
CA VAL A 156 -3.63 14.87 5.28
C VAL A 156 -3.60 14.67 3.77
N ILE A 157 -3.46 15.76 3.01
CA ILE A 157 -3.25 15.71 1.57
C ILE A 157 -2.00 16.45 1.15
N GLU A 158 -1.43 16.02 0.03
CA GLU A 158 -0.52 16.83 -0.78
C GLU A 158 -1.32 17.41 -1.96
N LEU A 159 -1.42 18.73 -2.02
CA LEU A 159 -2.13 19.46 -3.06
C LEU A 159 -1.16 20.34 -3.82
N ARG A 160 -1.08 20.19 -5.15
CA ARG A 160 -0.33 21.09 -6.01
C ARG A 160 -1.03 22.43 -6.10
N VAL A 161 -0.28 23.51 -5.98
CA VAL A 161 -0.78 24.89 -6.13
C VAL A 161 -1.37 25.05 -7.54
N SER A 162 -2.64 25.45 -7.60
CA SER A 162 -3.33 25.72 -8.85
C SER A 162 -2.91 27.08 -9.43
N LYS A 163 -3.24 27.33 -10.70
CA LYS A 163 -3.00 28.62 -11.33
C LYS A 163 -3.69 29.77 -10.61
N SER A 164 -4.85 29.53 -10.00
CA SER A 164 -5.63 30.54 -9.26
C SER A 164 -4.98 30.95 -7.93
N MET A 165 -4.11 30.10 -7.37
CA MET A 165 -3.37 30.33 -6.13
C MET A 165 -1.96 30.88 -6.37
N THR A 166 -1.40 30.67 -7.55
CA THR A 166 -0.04 31.11 -7.89
C THR A 166 0.10 32.62 -7.80
N GLY A 167 1.16 33.09 -7.13
CA GLY A 167 1.46 34.51 -6.93
C GLY A 167 0.72 35.15 -5.76
N LYS A 168 -0.21 34.43 -5.11
CA LYS A 168 -0.92 34.92 -3.92
C LYS A 168 -0.19 34.50 -2.64
N THR A 169 -0.37 35.27 -1.58
CA THR A 169 0.09 34.91 -0.24
C THR A 169 -0.85 33.89 0.42
N MET A 170 -0.37 33.22 1.46
CA MET A 170 -1.19 32.32 2.27
C MET A 170 -2.38 33.05 2.90
N ALA A 171 -2.21 34.33 3.30
CA ALA A 171 -3.28 35.16 3.84
C ALA A 171 -4.36 35.50 2.80
N GLU A 172 -3.98 35.77 1.54
CA GLU A 172 -4.93 36.09 0.48
C GLU A 172 -5.77 34.88 0.04
N ILE A 173 -5.22 33.66 0.18
CA ILE A 173 -5.93 32.41 -0.16
C ILE A 173 -6.84 31.97 0.98
N ASP A 174 -6.39 32.18 2.22
CA ASP A 174 -7.11 31.93 3.48
C ASP A 174 -7.85 30.58 3.48
N LEU A 175 -7.06 29.49 3.37
CA LEU A 175 -7.60 28.14 3.36
C LEU A 175 -8.28 27.75 4.67
N GLN A 176 -7.91 28.41 5.77
CA GLN A 176 -8.50 28.17 7.07
C GLN A 176 -9.97 28.64 7.11
N ASP A 177 -10.23 29.89 6.75
CA ASP A 177 -11.58 30.47 6.84
C ASP A 177 -12.46 29.97 5.68
N ASN A 178 -11.90 29.84 4.48
CA ASN A 178 -12.65 29.40 3.30
C ASN A 178 -13.01 27.90 3.29
N TYR A 179 -12.15 27.05 3.83
CA TYR A 179 -12.32 25.59 3.77
C TYR A 179 -12.21 24.90 5.13
N GLY A 180 -11.79 25.60 6.19
CA GLY A 180 -11.59 25.01 7.52
C GLY A 180 -10.45 24.00 7.55
N VAL A 181 -9.39 24.22 6.76
CA VAL A 181 -8.23 23.33 6.67
C VAL A 181 -6.95 24.07 7.00
N ASN A 182 -5.94 23.37 7.51
CA ASN A 182 -4.67 23.96 7.89
C ASN A 182 -3.54 23.52 6.95
N VAL A 183 -2.71 24.47 6.51
CA VAL A 183 -1.47 24.19 5.78
C VAL A 183 -0.34 23.97 6.77
N VAL A 184 0.19 22.75 6.81
CA VAL A 184 1.28 22.38 7.74
C VAL A 184 2.65 22.55 7.12
N ALA A 185 2.75 22.47 5.78
CA ALA A 185 4.01 22.67 5.07
C ALA A 185 3.77 23.12 3.62
N ILE A 186 4.78 23.77 3.05
CA ILE A 186 4.90 24.05 1.62
C ILE A 186 6.19 23.41 1.12
N ARG A 187 6.10 22.61 0.06
CA ARG A 187 7.27 22.05 -0.62
C ARG A 187 7.48 22.76 -1.96
N HIS A 188 8.62 23.41 -2.09
CA HIS A 188 9.09 24.00 -3.35
C HIS A 188 10.31 23.22 -3.84
N LYS A 189 10.18 22.44 -4.92
CA LYS A 189 11.24 21.53 -5.43
C LYS A 189 11.72 20.57 -4.31
N ALA A 190 12.96 20.72 -3.85
CA ALA A 190 13.57 19.94 -2.77
C ALA A 190 13.47 20.62 -1.38
N ALA A 191 13.07 21.88 -1.31
CA ALA A 191 12.96 22.64 -0.06
C ALA A 191 11.58 22.47 0.56
N VAL A 192 11.53 22.29 1.89
CA VAL A 192 10.29 22.20 2.65
C VAL A 192 10.26 23.32 3.70
N THR A 193 9.20 24.12 3.69
CA THR A 193 8.93 25.14 4.70
C THR A 193 7.81 24.63 5.59
N LEU A 194 8.10 24.37 6.87
CA LEU A 194 7.11 23.97 7.86
C LEU A 194 6.42 25.23 8.44
N SER A 195 5.14 25.12 8.76
CA SER A 195 4.33 26.21 9.34
C SER A 195 4.52 27.52 8.58
N PRO A 196 4.12 27.57 7.28
CA PRO A 196 4.35 28.74 6.45
C PRO A 196 3.67 29.99 7.04
N LYS A 197 4.35 31.12 6.90
CA LYS A 197 3.82 32.43 7.39
C LYS A 197 2.67 32.89 6.49
N ALA A 198 1.77 33.71 7.04
CA ALA A 198 0.68 34.34 6.30
C ALA A 198 1.16 35.14 5.06
N SER A 199 2.34 35.74 5.14
CA SER A 199 2.98 36.49 4.05
C SER A 199 3.71 35.63 3.01
N GLN A 200 3.75 34.30 3.18
CA GLN A 200 4.40 33.38 2.23
C GLN A 200 3.65 33.39 0.90
N VAL A 201 4.34 33.75 -0.16
CA VAL A 201 3.80 33.71 -1.53
C VAL A 201 3.92 32.30 -2.09
N LEU A 202 2.86 31.81 -2.72
CA LEU A 202 2.84 30.51 -3.40
C LEU A 202 3.37 30.63 -4.84
N MET A 203 4.24 29.73 -5.20
CA MET A 203 4.83 29.66 -6.54
C MET A 203 4.18 28.53 -7.35
N GLU A 204 4.32 28.63 -8.67
CA GLU A 204 3.90 27.55 -9.56
C GLU A 204 4.63 26.24 -9.22
N ASN A 205 3.88 25.14 -9.21
CA ASN A 205 4.34 23.80 -8.82
C ASN A 205 4.72 23.62 -7.34
N ASP A 206 4.43 24.59 -6.48
CA ASP A 206 4.48 24.33 -5.04
C ASP A 206 3.48 23.25 -4.65
N ILE A 207 3.82 22.48 -3.62
CA ILE A 207 2.96 21.47 -3.05
C ILE A 207 2.64 21.86 -1.60
N LEU A 208 1.35 22.00 -1.34
CA LEU A 208 0.84 22.25 0.00
C LEU A 208 0.58 20.92 0.70
N VAL A 209 1.07 20.77 1.91
CA VAL A 209 0.68 19.68 2.81
C VAL A 209 -0.42 20.24 3.72
N ILE A 210 -1.62 19.72 3.58
CA ILE A 210 -2.84 20.24 4.18
C ILE A 210 -3.45 19.18 5.08
N ILE A 211 -3.92 19.59 6.27
CA ILE A 211 -4.64 18.74 7.23
C ILE A 211 -6.04 19.31 7.50
N GLY A 212 -7.04 18.43 7.59
CA GLY A 212 -8.41 18.82 7.94
C GLY A 212 -9.39 17.65 7.88
N GLU A 213 -10.67 17.96 8.07
CA GLU A 213 -11.74 16.98 7.88
C GLU A 213 -11.73 16.45 6.44
N THR A 214 -11.88 15.13 6.27
CA THR A 214 -11.83 14.46 4.96
C THR A 214 -12.79 15.06 3.93
N SER A 215 -13.99 15.47 4.36
CA SER A 215 -15.01 16.12 3.54
C SER A 215 -14.58 17.50 3.01
N ARG A 216 -13.93 18.29 3.87
CA ARG A 216 -13.46 19.65 3.54
C ARG A 216 -12.23 19.62 2.63
N VAL A 217 -11.30 18.75 2.98
CA VAL A 217 -10.10 18.50 2.19
C VAL A 217 -10.45 17.99 0.78
N GLY A 218 -11.47 17.12 0.66
CA GLY A 218 -11.98 16.65 -0.62
C GLY A 218 -12.53 17.78 -1.49
N LYS A 219 -13.39 18.65 -0.94
CA LYS A 219 -13.94 19.82 -1.65
C LYS A 219 -12.84 20.76 -2.17
N LEU A 220 -11.83 21.03 -1.34
CA LEU A 220 -10.68 21.85 -1.75
C LEU A 220 -9.93 21.22 -2.94
N ALA A 221 -9.72 19.92 -2.92
CA ALA A 221 -9.00 19.21 -3.97
C ALA A 221 -9.77 19.18 -5.30
N GLU A 222 -11.10 19.08 -5.27
CA GLU A 222 -11.97 19.08 -6.46
C GLU A 222 -12.11 20.46 -7.11
N GLN A 223 -11.97 21.54 -6.35
CA GLN A 223 -12.13 22.92 -6.82
C GLN A 223 -10.83 23.55 -7.36
N ASN A 224 -9.72 22.87 -7.20
CA ASN A 224 -8.37 23.32 -7.59
C ASN A 224 -7.69 22.35 -8.54
#